data_e79c9db241184629ef5de994f64dcd19
#
_entry.id   e79c9db241184629ef5de994f64dcd19
#
_cell.length_a   1.000
_cell.length_b   1.000
_cell.length_c   1.000
_cell.angle_alpha   90.00
_cell.angle_beta   90.00
_cell.angle_gamma   90.00
#
_symmetry.space_group_name_H-M   'P 1'
#
loop_
_entity.id
_entity.type
_entity.pdbx_description
1 polymer ?
#
loop_
_entity_poly.entity_id
_entity_poly.type
_entity_poly.pdbx_seq_one_letter_code
_entity_poly.pdbx_strand_id
1 'polypeptide(L)'
;MNLHEYQAKELLKSYGLPVQEGIIAKNGDEAAAAFDKMAGNAGAVVVKAQVHAGGRGKAGGVKIAKTREEAKQIAEELIGKNLVTYQTDANGQPVNSVLIAEDMYPIATELYLGAVVDRSARRVVFMASTEGGVEIEKVAEETPEKILKVEVDPLVGLQPCQAREVAFKLGLKDKQINEFAKLMTGAYKAFIENDFALFEINPLAVRKSGELACVDAKIGIDSNALYRLPKVAEQRDKSQENERELKASEFDLN
;
A
#
# COMPACT_ATOMS: atom_id res chain seq x y z
N MET A 1 -11.55 -7.58 5.38
CA MET A 1 -10.65 -6.94 6.36
C MET A 1 -9.58 -6.15 5.61
N ASN A 2 -9.30 -4.89 5.99
CA ASN A 2 -8.20 -4.10 5.42
C ASN A 2 -7.00 -4.09 6.36
N LEU A 3 -5.79 -3.99 5.80
CA LEU A 3 -4.56 -3.79 6.55
C LEU A 3 -4.16 -2.31 6.55
N HIS A 4 -3.54 -1.84 7.64
CA HIS A 4 -2.81 -0.58 7.62
C HIS A 4 -1.60 -0.67 6.68
N GLU A 5 -1.12 0.46 6.18
CA GLU A 5 0.04 0.52 5.27
C GLU A 5 1.26 -0.22 5.83
N TYR A 6 1.59 -0.02 7.12
CA TYR A 6 2.74 -0.69 7.72
C TYR A 6 2.58 -2.20 7.79
N GLN A 7 1.38 -2.72 8.11
CA GLN A 7 1.07 -4.15 8.11
C GLN A 7 1.15 -4.74 6.71
N ALA A 8 0.59 -4.02 5.73
CA ALA A 8 0.67 -4.41 4.32
C ALA A 8 2.13 -4.51 3.85
N LYS A 9 2.98 -3.53 4.20
CA LYS A 9 4.40 -3.53 3.87
C LYS A 9 5.17 -4.67 4.53
N GLU A 10 4.93 -4.95 5.82
CA GLU A 10 5.55 -6.09 6.52
C GLU A 10 5.19 -7.42 5.85
N LEU A 11 3.92 -7.59 5.49
CA LEU A 11 3.45 -8.77 4.78
C LEU A 11 4.15 -8.90 3.42
N LEU A 12 4.16 -7.84 2.60
CA LEU A 12 4.80 -7.84 1.29
C LEU A 12 6.31 -8.08 1.37
N LYS A 13 6.98 -7.51 2.37
CA LYS A 13 8.40 -7.74 2.63
C LYS A 13 8.72 -9.22 2.88
N SER A 14 7.83 -9.95 3.55
CA SER A 14 7.97 -11.40 3.77
C SER A 14 7.92 -12.23 2.48
N TYR A 15 7.34 -11.66 1.40
CA TYR A 15 7.32 -12.23 0.06
C TYR A 15 8.42 -11.68 -0.86
N GLY A 16 9.36 -10.90 -0.30
CA GLY A 16 10.52 -10.38 -1.02
C GLY A 16 10.26 -9.13 -1.84
N LEU A 17 9.14 -8.42 -1.62
CA LEU A 17 8.91 -7.15 -2.28
C LEU A 17 9.76 -6.05 -1.63
N PRO A 18 10.39 -5.17 -2.43
CA PRO A 18 11.12 -4.03 -1.92
C PRO A 18 10.15 -2.96 -1.42
N VAL A 19 10.01 -2.82 -0.12
CA VAL A 19 9.12 -1.83 0.51
C VAL A 19 9.90 -0.67 1.09
N GLN A 20 9.32 0.52 1.08
CA GLN A 20 9.81 1.66 1.85
C GLN A 20 9.80 1.30 3.34
N GLU A 21 10.94 1.42 3.99
CA GLU A 21 11.08 1.14 5.43
C GLU A 21 10.41 2.23 6.28
N GLY A 22 9.95 1.83 7.46
CA GLY A 22 9.34 2.78 8.38
C GLY A 22 9.12 2.16 9.76
N ILE A 23 8.88 3.03 10.73
CA ILE A 23 8.63 2.68 12.14
C ILE A 23 7.29 3.28 12.54
N ILE A 24 6.42 2.46 13.12
CA ILE A 24 5.14 2.93 13.66
C ILE A 24 5.36 3.73 14.96
N ALA A 25 4.60 4.80 15.12
CA ALA A 25 4.60 5.64 16.31
C ALA A 25 3.15 5.93 16.75
N LYS A 26 2.87 5.77 18.04
CA LYS A 26 1.56 5.97 18.67
C LYS A 26 1.45 7.29 19.43
N ASN A 27 2.54 8.03 19.51
CA ASN A 27 2.63 9.35 20.14
C ASN A 27 3.80 10.14 19.58
N GLY A 28 3.90 11.43 19.95
CA GLY A 28 4.95 12.31 19.46
C GLY A 28 6.37 11.91 19.88
N ASP A 29 6.55 11.35 21.07
CA ASP A 29 7.88 10.94 21.55
C ASP A 29 8.40 9.72 20.79
N GLU A 30 7.51 8.76 20.48
CA GLU A 30 7.84 7.63 19.61
C GLU A 30 8.16 8.09 18.17
N ALA A 31 7.43 9.10 17.66
CA ALA A 31 7.71 9.66 16.34
C ALA A 31 9.09 10.35 16.30
N ALA A 32 9.45 11.10 17.34
CA ALA A 32 10.77 11.70 17.49
C ALA A 32 11.89 10.64 17.54
N ALA A 33 11.69 9.55 18.29
CA ALA A 33 12.66 8.46 18.38
C ALA A 33 12.77 7.67 17.06
N ALA A 34 11.67 7.56 16.31
CA ALA A 34 11.66 6.95 14.99
C ALA A 34 12.38 7.83 13.95
N PHE A 35 12.25 9.17 14.03
CA PHE A 35 13.00 10.11 13.20
C PHE A 35 14.51 9.85 13.29
N ASP A 36 15.05 9.73 14.50
CA ASP A 36 16.50 9.51 14.72
C ASP A 36 17.02 8.24 14.01
N LYS A 37 16.15 7.25 13.81
CA LYS A 37 16.50 5.99 13.14
C LYS A 37 16.27 6.03 11.63
N MET A 38 15.29 6.80 11.17
CA MET A 38 14.80 6.74 9.80
C MET A 38 15.32 7.88 8.91
N ALA A 39 15.74 9.03 9.48
CA ALA A 39 16.17 10.19 8.71
C ALA A 39 17.41 9.92 7.84
N GLY A 40 18.29 9.01 8.28
CA GLY A 40 19.45 8.56 7.51
C GLY A 40 20.23 9.69 6.85
N ASN A 41 20.75 9.44 5.64
CA ASN A 41 21.46 10.44 4.84
C ASN A 41 20.53 11.48 4.20
N ALA A 42 19.25 11.23 4.10
CA ALA A 42 18.27 12.18 3.53
C ALA A 42 18.01 13.36 4.48
N GLY A 43 18.24 13.16 5.79
CA GLY A 43 18.01 14.18 6.80
C GLY A 43 16.52 14.54 6.96
N ALA A 44 15.62 13.73 6.41
CA ALA A 44 14.18 13.92 6.45
C ALA A 44 13.45 12.58 6.52
N VAL A 45 12.22 12.61 7.03
CA VAL A 45 11.30 11.47 7.06
C VAL A 45 9.93 11.87 6.54
N VAL A 46 9.13 10.89 6.13
CA VAL A 46 7.73 11.09 5.78
C VAL A 46 6.87 10.55 6.92
N VAL A 47 6.04 11.40 7.50
CA VAL A 47 5.06 11.06 8.54
C VAL A 47 3.74 10.77 7.86
N LYS A 48 3.24 9.53 8.00
CA LYS A 48 2.03 9.07 7.30
C LYS A 48 0.97 8.59 8.30
N ALA A 49 -0.20 9.24 8.34
CA ALA A 49 -1.34 8.77 9.12
C ALA A 49 -1.74 7.34 8.71
N GLN A 50 -2.00 6.48 9.69
CA GLN A 50 -2.43 5.10 9.45
C GLN A 50 -3.95 5.01 9.56
N VAL A 51 -4.61 5.00 8.40
CA VAL A 51 -6.06 4.83 8.24
C VAL A 51 -6.36 3.92 7.05
N HIS A 52 -7.51 3.25 7.06
CA HIS A 52 -7.95 2.35 5.98
C HIS A 52 -8.57 3.11 4.80
N ALA A 53 -8.02 4.27 4.45
CA ALA A 53 -8.49 5.08 3.33
C ALA A 53 -7.34 5.58 2.46
N GLY A 54 -7.57 5.65 1.16
CA GLY A 54 -6.68 6.32 0.21
C GLY A 54 -6.83 7.85 0.24
N GLY A 55 -5.99 8.55 -0.52
CA GLY A 55 -6.05 10.02 -0.62
C GLY A 55 -5.50 10.77 0.59
N ARG A 56 -4.80 10.10 1.50
CA ARG A 56 -4.22 10.66 2.72
C ARG A 56 -3.34 11.89 2.46
N GLY A 57 -2.55 11.88 1.37
CA GLY A 57 -1.69 13.00 1.00
C GLY A 57 -2.49 14.29 0.76
N LYS A 58 -3.57 14.22 -0.03
CA LYS A 58 -4.45 15.36 -0.32
C LYS A 58 -5.21 15.84 0.92
N ALA A 59 -5.49 14.93 1.85
CA ALA A 59 -6.16 15.22 3.12
C ALA A 59 -5.23 15.73 4.23
N GLY A 60 -3.92 15.95 3.94
CA GLY A 60 -2.95 16.40 4.94
C GLY A 60 -2.46 15.33 5.90
N GLY A 61 -2.79 14.05 5.65
CA GLY A 61 -2.35 12.89 6.44
C GLY A 61 -0.94 12.39 6.10
N VAL A 62 -0.24 13.04 5.15
CA VAL A 62 1.15 12.73 4.79
C VAL A 62 1.93 14.03 4.77
N LYS A 63 2.96 14.13 5.62
CA LYS A 63 3.80 15.32 5.77
C LYS A 63 5.27 14.94 5.86
N ILE A 64 6.16 15.81 5.34
CA ILE A 64 7.61 15.65 5.49
C ILE A 64 8.06 16.36 6.77
N ALA A 65 8.90 15.70 7.56
CA ALA A 65 9.59 16.27 8.71
C ALA A 65 11.10 16.27 8.45
N LYS A 66 11.74 17.40 8.68
CA LYS A 66 13.19 17.62 8.50
C LYS A 66 13.94 17.65 9.83
N THR A 67 13.22 17.71 10.92
CA THR A 67 13.78 17.66 12.27
C THR A 67 12.98 16.70 13.14
N ARG A 68 13.59 16.28 14.22
CA ARG A 68 12.98 15.44 15.26
C ARG A 68 11.74 16.10 15.86
N GLU A 69 11.84 17.41 16.12
CA GLU A 69 10.78 18.23 16.68
C GLU A 69 9.59 18.35 15.73
N GLU A 70 9.85 18.53 14.43
CA GLU A 70 8.80 18.54 13.41
C GLU A 70 8.09 17.18 13.33
N ALA A 71 8.83 16.06 13.38
CA ALA A 71 8.22 14.72 13.38
C ALA A 71 7.32 14.51 14.60
N LYS A 72 7.75 14.95 15.79
CA LYS A 72 6.94 14.95 17.01
C LYS A 72 5.68 15.77 16.85
N GLN A 73 5.81 17.03 16.44
CA GLN A 73 4.68 17.95 16.27
C GLN A 73 3.65 17.42 15.26
N ILE A 74 4.10 16.93 14.10
CA ILE A 74 3.21 16.38 13.06
C ILE A 74 2.46 15.14 13.60
N ALA A 75 3.12 14.27 14.35
CA ALA A 75 2.48 13.12 14.97
C ALA A 75 1.40 13.54 15.97
N GLU A 76 1.68 14.52 16.83
CA GLU A 76 0.72 15.08 17.81
C GLU A 76 -0.44 15.82 17.13
N GLU A 77 -0.22 16.42 15.96
CA GLU A 77 -1.27 17.03 15.16
C GLU A 77 -2.22 16.01 14.52
N LEU A 78 -1.73 14.84 14.17
CA LEU A 78 -2.50 13.80 13.45
C LEU A 78 -3.16 12.79 14.38
N ILE A 79 -2.43 12.30 15.39
CA ILE A 79 -2.92 11.25 16.30
C ILE A 79 -4.08 11.79 17.16
N GLY A 80 -5.13 11.00 17.29
CA GLY A 80 -6.33 11.34 18.04
C GLY A 80 -7.35 12.20 17.27
N LYS A 81 -7.08 12.52 16.00
CA LYS A 81 -8.02 13.22 15.11
C LYS A 81 -8.58 12.27 14.06
N ASN A 82 -9.71 12.64 13.48
CA ASN A 82 -10.24 11.94 12.32
C ASN A 82 -9.70 12.56 11.04
N LEU A 83 -9.21 11.70 10.14
CA LEU A 83 -8.77 12.10 8.80
C LEU A 83 -9.91 11.89 7.81
N VAL A 84 -10.38 12.98 7.20
CA VAL A 84 -11.40 12.95 6.15
C VAL A 84 -10.70 12.95 4.80
N THR A 85 -10.95 11.92 3.99
CA THR A 85 -10.46 11.81 2.61
C THR A 85 -11.63 11.67 1.65
N TYR A 86 -11.38 11.69 0.34
CA TYR A 86 -12.44 11.44 -0.65
C TYR A 86 -13.00 10.00 -0.62
N GLN A 87 -12.32 9.08 0.08
CA GLN A 87 -12.76 7.69 0.24
C GLN A 87 -13.47 7.43 1.58
N THR A 88 -13.52 8.41 2.49
CA THR A 88 -14.24 8.29 3.77
C THR A 88 -15.59 9.01 3.71
N ASP A 89 -16.43 8.72 4.69
CA ASP A 89 -17.58 9.58 4.96
C ASP A 89 -17.16 10.93 5.59
N ALA A 90 -18.13 11.80 5.91
CA ALA A 90 -17.88 13.11 6.49
C ALA A 90 -17.26 13.07 7.90
N ASN A 91 -17.36 11.94 8.61
CA ASN A 91 -16.78 11.76 9.94
C ASN A 91 -15.30 11.42 9.86
N GLY A 92 -14.83 10.91 8.71
CA GLY A 92 -13.47 10.45 8.51
C GLY A 92 -13.14 9.17 9.28
N GLN A 93 -11.85 8.84 9.34
CA GLN A 93 -11.36 7.68 10.09
C GLN A 93 -10.37 8.12 11.17
N PRO A 94 -10.42 7.51 12.38
CA PRO A 94 -9.55 7.89 13.48
C PRO A 94 -8.09 7.55 13.18
N VAL A 95 -7.18 8.49 13.42
CA VAL A 95 -5.74 8.28 13.33
C VAL A 95 -5.23 7.83 14.68
N ASN A 96 -5.02 6.51 14.85
CA ASN A 96 -4.52 5.94 16.10
C ASN A 96 -2.99 5.88 16.13
N SER A 97 -2.33 6.00 14.99
CA SER A 97 -0.87 5.93 14.86
C SER A 97 -0.41 6.58 13.55
N VAL A 98 0.87 6.88 13.48
CA VAL A 98 1.55 7.34 12.28
C VAL A 98 2.72 6.43 11.93
N LEU A 99 3.01 6.28 10.65
CA LEU A 99 4.21 5.62 10.15
C LEU A 99 5.27 6.68 9.86
N ILE A 100 6.42 6.57 10.51
CA ILE A 100 7.60 7.39 10.23
C ILE A 100 8.44 6.62 9.22
N ALA A 101 8.37 7.02 7.97
CA ALA A 101 9.00 6.32 6.85
C ALA A 101 10.21 7.08 6.32
N GLU A 102 11.18 6.35 5.76
CA GLU A 102 12.31 6.95 5.08
C GLU A 102 11.85 7.86 3.92
N ASP A 103 12.59 8.93 3.67
CA ASP A 103 12.38 9.75 2.48
C ASP A 103 12.99 9.05 1.26
N MET A 104 12.14 8.72 0.28
CA MET A 104 12.54 8.00 -0.93
C MET A 104 13.02 8.93 -2.05
N TYR A 105 12.94 10.25 -1.87
CA TYR A 105 13.39 11.19 -2.89
C TYR A 105 14.91 11.17 -3.08
N PRO A 106 15.36 11.36 -4.32
CA PRO A 106 14.60 11.70 -5.52
C PRO A 106 14.03 10.46 -6.22
N ILE A 107 12.74 10.49 -6.52
CA ILE A 107 12.04 9.51 -7.36
C ILE A 107 12.19 9.92 -8.83
N ALA A 108 12.47 8.98 -9.72
CA ALA A 108 12.57 9.21 -11.15
C ALA A 108 11.22 9.03 -11.85
N THR A 109 10.47 7.99 -11.47
CA THR A 109 9.16 7.66 -12.04
C THR A 109 8.28 7.01 -10.98
N GLU A 110 7.01 7.35 -10.99
CA GLU A 110 5.98 6.71 -10.18
C GLU A 110 5.11 5.82 -11.06
N LEU A 111 4.98 4.56 -10.68
CA LEU A 111 4.18 3.56 -11.37
C LEU A 111 3.03 3.12 -10.48
N TYR A 112 2.00 2.56 -11.11
CA TYR A 112 0.91 1.86 -10.43
C TYR A 112 1.03 0.36 -10.64
N LEU A 113 0.76 -0.42 -9.61
CA LEU A 113 0.59 -1.88 -9.69
C LEU A 113 -0.53 -2.31 -8.75
N GLY A 114 -1.55 -2.93 -9.28
CA GLY A 114 -2.67 -3.47 -8.51
C GLY A 114 -3.07 -4.87 -8.97
N ALA A 115 -3.82 -5.57 -8.14
CA ALA A 115 -4.46 -6.84 -8.50
C ALA A 115 -5.79 -7.00 -7.78
N VAL A 116 -6.74 -7.60 -8.47
CA VAL A 116 -8.06 -7.94 -7.95
C VAL A 116 -8.51 -9.31 -8.49
N VAL A 117 -9.51 -9.90 -7.84
CA VAL A 117 -10.24 -11.02 -8.42
C VAL A 117 -11.31 -10.47 -9.37
N ASP A 118 -11.12 -10.66 -10.67
CA ASP A 118 -12.16 -10.35 -11.65
C ASP A 118 -13.18 -11.50 -11.69
N ARG A 119 -14.40 -11.19 -11.26
CA ARG A 119 -15.48 -12.17 -11.17
C ARG A 119 -15.98 -12.61 -12.56
N SER A 120 -15.88 -11.74 -13.55
CA SER A 120 -16.29 -12.02 -14.93
C SER A 120 -15.30 -12.96 -15.60
N ALA A 121 -14.00 -12.65 -15.47
CA ALA A 121 -12.90 -13.48 -15.96
C ALA A 121 -12.65 -14.71 -15.08
N ARG A 122 -13.16 -14.74 -13.83
CA ARG A 122 -12.96 -15.80 -12.81
C ARG A 122 -11.50 -16.07 -12.53
N ARG A 123 -10.70 -15.02 -12.45
CA ARG A 123 -9.24 -15.09 -12.23
C ARG A 123 -8.70 -13.83 -11.60
N VAL A 124 -7.48 -13.91 -11.11
CA VAL A 124 -6.74 -12.73 -10.68
C VAL A 124 -6.31 -11.94 -11.91
N VAL A 125 -6.57 -10.63 -11.88
CA VAL A 125 -6.13 -9.69 -12.91
C VAL A 125 -5.20 -8.68 -12.29
N PHE A 126 -3.97 -8.61 -12.80
CA PHE A 126 -3.04 -7.54 -12.50
C PHE A 126 -3.30 -6.34 -13.40
N MET A 127 -3.18 -5.17 -12.82
CA MET A 127 -3.25 -3.89 -13.51
C MET A 127 -1.96 -3.12 -13.23
N ALA A 128 -1.36 -2.56 -14.27
CA ALA A 128 -0.16 -1.74 -14.14
C ALA A 128 -0.27 -0.50 -15.03
N SER A 129 0.29 0.63 -14.58
CA SER A 129 0.30 1.87 -15.34
C SER A 129 1.55 2.70 -15.07
N THR A 130 1.91 3.53 -16.04
CA THR A 130 2.92 4.60 -15.85
C THR A 130 2.37 5.82 -15.12
N GLU A 131 1.06 5.85 -14.86
CA GLU A 131 0.38 6.89 -14.10
C GLU A 131 0.30 6.46 -12.62
N GLY A 132 1.43 6.55 -11.90
CA GLY A 132 1.49 6.31 -10.45
C GLY A 132 1.29 7.60 -9.64
N GLY A 133 1.01 7.44 -8.34
CA GLY A 133 0.80 8.57 -7.43
C GLY A 133 -0.51 9.35 -7.63
N VAL A 134 -1.37 8.87 -8.52
CA VAL A 134 -2.68 9.47 -8.85
C VAL A 134 -3.83 8.50 -8.59
N GLU A 135 -5.07 9.00 -8.66
CA GLU A 135 -6.28 8.18 -8.54
C GLU A 135 -6.45 7.31 -9.79
N ILE A 136 -6.20 6.00 -9.66
CA ILE A 136 -6.22 5.08 -10.81
C ILE A 136 -7.62 4.95 -11.41
N GLU A 137 -8.66 5.18 -10.63
CA GLU A 137 -10.05 5.17 -11.08
C GLU A 137 -10.28 6.24 -12.15
N LYS A 138 -9.68 7.43 -11.99
CA LYS A 138 -9.74 8.50 -13.01
C LYS A 138 -8.97 8.11 -14.28
N VAL A 139 -7.82 7.49 -14.12
CA VAL A 139 -7.06 6.97 -15.27
C VAL A 139 -7.87 5.94 -16.03
N ALA A 140 -8.62 5.07 -15.30
CA ALA A 140 -9.48 4.06 -15.91
C ALA A 140 -10.67 4.66 -16.67
N GLU A 141 -11.19 5.80 -16.24
CA GLU A 141 -12.30 6.50 -16.90
C GLU A 141 -11.81 7.34 -18.08
N GLU A 142 -10.73 8.11 -17.91
CA GLU A 142 -10.28 9.11 -18.88
C GLU A 142 -9.34 8.52 -19.95
N THR A 143 -8.47 7.60 -19.56
CA THR A 143 -7.41 7.02 -20.41
C THR A 143 -7.21 5.52 -20.15
N PRO A 144 -8.23 4.66 -20.34
CA PRO A 144 -8.17 3.22 -20.02
C PRO A 144 -7.06 2.47 -20.75
N GLU A 145 -6.59 2.97 -21.89
CA GLU A 145 -5.47 2.42 -22.66
C GLU A 145 -4.12 2.51 -21.94
N LYS A 146 -4.00 3.39 -20.94
CA LYS A 146 -2.81 3.49 -20.10
C LYS A 146 -2.73 2.41 -19.02
N ILE A 147 -3.79 1.62 -18.84
CA ILE A 147 -3.82 0.53 -17.88
C ILE A 147 -3.55 -0.79 -18.60
N LEU A 148 -2.38 -1.33 -18.34
CA LEU A 148 -2.00 -2.68 -18.79
C LEU A 148 -2.70 -3.70 -17.90
N LYS A 149 -3.38 -4.69 -18.51
CA LYS A 149 -4.04 -5.77 -17.78
C LYS A 149 -3.38 -7.11 -18.11
N VAL A 150 -3.17 -7.91 -17.07
CA VAL A 150 -2.66 -9.28 -17.18
C VAL A 150 -3.58 -10.22 -16.43
N GLU A 151 -4.28 -11.06 -17.15
CA GLU A 151 -5.07 -12.13 -16.58
C GLU A 151 -4.17 -13.31 -16.23
N VAL A 152 -4.30 -13.80 -15.00
CA VAL A 152 -3.50 -14.91 -14.50
C VAL A 152 -4.34 -16.19 -14.54
N ASP A 153 -3.86 -17.18 -15.28
CA ASP A 153 -4.50 -18.49 -15.30
C ASP A 153 -4.33 -19.15 -13.92
N PRO A 154 -5.42 -19.56 -13.25
CA PRO A 154 -5.36 -20.11 -11.89
C PRO A 154 -4.65 -21.45 -11.79
N LEU A 155 -4.50 -22.20 -12.90
CA LEU A 155 -3.84 -23.51 -12.91
C LEU A 155 -2.32 -23.40 -13.00
N VAL A 156 -1.82 -22.43 -13.78
CA VAL A 156 -0.37 -22.26 -13.99
C VAL A 156 0.22 -21.08 -13.20
N GLY A 157 -0.64 -20.19 -12.68
CA GLY A 157 -0.22 -18.99 -11.97
C GLY A 157 0.44 -17.94 -12.87
N LEU A 158 0.87 -16.86 -12.25
CA LEU A 158 1.57 -15.77 -12.94
C LEU A 158 2.96 -16.24 -13.41
N GLN A 159 3.17 -16.20 -14.71
CA GLN A 159 4.44 -16.60 -15.29
C GLN A 159 5.43 -15.42 -15.38
N PRO A 160 6.74 -15.65 -15.11
CA PRO A 160 7.75 -14.59 -15.19
C PRO A 160 7.83 -13.88 -16.54
N CYS A 161 7.46 -14.53 -17.63
CA CYS A 161 7.41 -13.91 -18.95
C CYS A 161 6.30 -12.85 -19.04
N GLN A 162 5.13 -13.08 -18.45
CA GLN A 162 4.05 -12.10 -18.38
C GLN A 162 4.50 -10.86 -17.57
N ALA A 163 5.13 -11.07 -16.41
CA ALA A 163 5.63 -9.98 -15.60
C ALA A 163 6.73 -9.16 -16.33
N ARG A 164 7.64 -9.82 -17.07
CA ARG A 164 8.63 -9.11 -17.88
C ARG A 164 7.99 -8.32 -19.03
N GLU A 165 6.95 -8.86 -19.66
CA GLU A 165 6.21 -8.14 -20.71
C GLU A 165 5.61 -6.83 -20.15
N VAL A 166 5.01 -6.88 -18.95
CA VAL A 166 4.53 -5.67 -18.25
C VAL A 166 5.67 -4.70 -17.99
N ALA A 167 6.81 -5.19 -17.48
CA ALA A 167 7.97 -4.35 -17.22
C ALA A 167 8.44 -3.59 -18.47
N PHE A 168 8.51 -4.26 -19.62
CA PHE A 168 8.85 -3.62 -20.90
C PHE A 168 7.82 -2.55 -21.30
N LYS A 169 6.53 -2.84 -21.16
CA LYS A 169 5.46 -1.88 -21.49
C LYS A 169 5.44 -0.66 -20.55
N LEU A 170 5.88 -0.83 -19.30
CA LEU A 170 6.09 0.27 -18.34
C LEU A 170 7.37 1.08 -18.61
N GLY A 171 8.18 0.69 -19.60
CA GLY A 171 9.42 1.38 -19.95
C GLY A 171 10.59 1.08 -19.01
N LEU A 172 10.50 0.04 -18.19
CA LEU A 172 11.59 -0.42 -17.32
C LEU A 172 12.75 -1.00 -18.15
N LYS A 173 13.98 -0.86 -17.64
CA LYS A 173 15.19 -1.20 -18.38
C LYS A 173 16.13 -2.09 -17.56
N ASP A 174 16.97 -2.80 -18.25
CA ASP A 174 18.08 -3.58 -17.71
C ASP A 174 17.67 -4.47 -16.52
N LYS A 175 18.29 -4.29 -15.36
CA LYS A 175 18.01 -5.04 -14.15
C LYS A 175 16.59 -4.82 -13.60
N GLN A 176 15.99 -3.65 -13.86
CA GLN A 176 14.63 -3.32 -13.40
C GLN A 176 13.58 -4.31 -13.92
N ILE A 177 13.76 -4.84 -15.14
CA ILE A 177 12.84 -5.81 -15.74
C ILE A 177 12.75 -7.08 -14.89
N ASN A 178 13.90 -7.60 -14.46
CA ASN A 178 13.94 -8.81 -13.64
C ASN A 178 13.53 -8.53 -12.18
N GLU A 179 13.85 -7.34 -11.64
CA GLU A 179 13.41 -6.91 -10.31
C GLU A 179 11.89 -6.77 -10.26
N PHE A 180 11.28 -6.13 -11.28
CA PHE A 180 9.84 -6.03 -11.41
C PHE A 180 9.17 -7.40 -11.59
N ALA A 181 9.76 -8.28 -12.37
CA ALA A 181 9.22 -9.63 -12.55
C ALA A 181 9.22 -10.44 -11.23
N LYS A 182 10.28 -10.31 -10.42
CA LYS A 182 10.33 -10.90 -9.08
C LYS A 182 9.29 -10.28 -8.14
N LEU A 183 9.16 -8.94 -8.17
CA LEU A 183 8.17 -8.20 -7.39
C LEU A 183 6.75 -8.67 -7.73
N MET A 184 6.39 -8.69 -9.01
CA MET A 184 5.06 -9.06 -9.46
C MET A 184 4.73 -10.53 -9.17
N THR A 185 5.69 -11.45 -9.33
CA THR A 185 5.51 -12.86 -8.95
C THR A 185 5.41 -13.06 -7.44
N GLY A 186 6.18 -12.33 -6.65
CA GLY A 186 6.05 -12.30 -5.19
C GLY A 186 4.70 -11.76 -4.73
N ALA A 187 4.22 -10.67 -5.37
CA ALA A 187 2.90 -10.11 -5.12
C ALA A 187 1.78 -11.09 -5.43
N TYR A 188 1.87 -11.83 -6.55
CA TYR A 188 0.90 -12.88 -6.88
C TYR A 188 0.90 -14.00 -5.84
N LYS A 189 2.07 -14.44 -5.40
CA LYS A 189 2.19 -15.45 -4.35
C LYS A 189 1.54 -14.96 -3.05
N ALA A 190 1.84 -13.72 -2.61
CA ALA A 190 1.21 -13.11 -1.45
C ALA A 190 -0.31 -13.03 -1.60
N PHE A 191 -0.80 -12.65 -2.79
CA PHE A 191 -2.22 -12.53 -3.11
C PHE A 191 -2.97 -13.84 -2.91
N ILE A 192 -2.43 -14.94 -3.44
CA ILE A 192 -3.08 -16.26 -3.36
C ILE A 192 -2.96 -16.87 -1.97
N GLU A 193 -1.79 -16.80 -1.33
CA GLU A 193 -1.55 -17.45 -0.04
C GLU A 193 -2.28 -16.77 1.13
N ASN A 194 -2.62 -15.48 0.98
CA ASN A 194 -3.32 -14.72 2.02
C ASN A 194 -4.73 -14.28 1.60
N ASP A 195 -5.32 -14.89 0.57
CA ASP A 195 -6.67 -14.55 0.08
C ASP A 195 -6.91 -13.05 -0.04
N PHE A 196 -6.06 -12.34 -0.79
CA PHE A 196 -6.28 -10.93 -1.02
C PHE A 196 -7.54 -10.72 -1.87
N ALA A 197 -8.40 -9.80 -1.45
CA ALA A 197 -9.49 -9.28 -2.26
C ALA A 197 -9.03 -8.07 -3.09
N LEU A 198 -8.04 -7.34 -2.56
CA LEU A 198 -7.42 -6.17 -3.17
C LEU A 198 -5.93 -6.16 -2.86
N PHE A 199 -5.13 -5.87 -3.85
CA PHE A 199 -3.72 -5.52 -3.73
C PHE A 199 -3.46 -4.26 -4.55
N GLU A 200 -2.83 -3.26 -3.96
CA GLU A 200 -2.49 -2.02 -4.64
C GLU A 200 -1.18 -1.45 -4.09
N ILE A 201 -0.27 -1.11 -4.99
CA ILE A 201 0.94 -0.33 -4.75
C ILE A 201 0.82 0.95 -5.56
N ASN A 202 0.68 2.09 -4.87
CA ASN A 202 0.47 3.38 -5.51
C ASN A 202 1.05 4.54 -4.68
N PRO A 203 2.30 4.99 -4.99
CA PRO A 203 3.11 4.57 -6.13
C PRO A 203 4.05 3.38 -5.86
N LEU A 204 4.37 2.65 -6.93
CA LEU A 204 5.59 1.88 -7.05
C LEU A 204 6.65 2.82 -7.63
N ALA A 205 7.59 3.23 -6.80
CA ALA A 205 8.62 4.18 -7.21
C ALA A 205 9.78 3.51 -7.93
N VAL A 206 10.25 4.17 -8.99
CA VAL A 206 11.59 3.94 -9.56
C VAL A 206 12.47 5.06 -9.05
N ARG A 207 13.45 4.75 -8.22
CA ARG A 207 14.43 5.73 -7.71
C ARG A 207 15.40 6.17 -8.81
N LYS A 208 16.03 7.34 -8.65
CA LYS A 208 17.10 7.76 -9.58
C LYS A 208 18.29 6.80 -9.63
N SER A 209 18.52 6.01 -8.57
CA SER A 209 19.48 4.90 -8.55
C SER A 209 19.08 3.71 -9.44
N GLY A 210 17.83 3.69 -9.90
CA GLY A 210 17.23 2.63 -10.71
C GLY A 210 16.54 1.54 -9.91
N GLU A 211 16.53 1.59 -8.59
CA GLU A 211 15.89 0.62 -7.71
C GLU A 211 14.37 0.82 -7.68
N LEU A 212 13.64 -0.29 -7.54
CA LEU A 212 12.18 -0.28 -7.33
C LEU A 212 11.87 -0.26 -5.84
N ALA A 213 10.82 0.46 -5.44
CA ALA A 213 10.32 0.44 -4.07
C ALA A 213 8.82 0.68 -3.99
N CYS A 214 8.13 -0.14 -3.19
CA CYS A 214 6.72 0.05 -2.85
C CYS A 214 6.62 1.16 -1.80
N VAL A 215 6.20 2.36 -2.22
CA VAL A 215 6.13 3.54 -1.33
C VAL A 215 4.86 3.56 -0.51
N ASP A 216 3.74 3.17 -1.12
CA ASP A 216 2.47 2.97 -0.41
C ASP A 216 1.88 1.62 -0.81
N ALA A 217 1.16 0.99 0.13
CA ALA A 217 0.56 -0.32 -0.07
C ALA A 217 -0.83 -0.36 0.57
N LYS A 218 -1.81 -0.83 -0.20
CA LYS A 218 -3.18 -1.07 0.26
C LYS A 218 -3.55 -2.53 -0.02
N ILE A 219 -3.88 -3.27 1.04
CA ILE A 219 -4.26 -4.67 0.96
C ILE A 219 -5.59 -4.87 1.66
N GLY A 220 -6.53 -5.46 0.94
CA GLY A 220 -7.75 -6.01 1.49
C GLY A 220 -7.68 -7.54 1.51
N ILE A 221 -8.00 -8.15 2.64
CA ILE A 221 -8.07 -9.60 2.83
C ILE A 221 -9.52 -10.04 2.78
N ASP A 222 -9.82 -11.15 2.12
CA ASP A 222 -11.16 -11.77 2.22
C ASP A 222 -11.43 -12.18 3.67
N SER A 223 -12.46 -11.59 4.28
CA SER A 223 -12.80 -11.87 5.67
C SER A 223 -13.19 -13.33 5.90
N ASN A 224 -13.69 -14.01 4.87
CA ASN A 224 -14.04 -15.43 4.94
C ASN A 224 -12.79 -16.34 5.07
N ALA A 225 -11.59 -15.83 4.77
CA ALA A 225 -10.34 -16.57 4.87
C ALA A 225 -9.63 -16.43 6.23
N LEU A 226 -10.09 -15.52 7.10
CA LEU A 226 -9.39 -15.18 8.35
C LEU A 226 -9.23 -16.38 9.30
N TYR A 227 -10.14 -17.38 9.25
CA TYR A 227 -10.03 -18.59 10.07
C TYR A 227 -8.74 -19.37 9.82
N ARG A 228 -8.17 -19.30 8.61
CA ARG A 228 -6.90 -19.94 8.23
C ARG A 228 -5.68 -19.02 8.29
N LEU A 229 -5.89 -17.73 8.58
CA LEU A 229 -4.87 -16.69 8.62
C LEU A 229 -4.80 -16.02 10.00
N PRO A 230 -4.54 -16.76 11.10
CA PRO A 230 -4.64 -16.24 12.46
C PRO A 230 -3.74 -15.04 12.72
N LYS A 231 -2.50 -15.05 12.21
CA LYS A 231 -1.56 -13.92 12.35
C LYS A 231 -2.05 -12.64 11.65
N VAL A 232 -2.79 -12.77 10.56
CA VAL A 232 -3.41 -11.64 9.86
C VAL A 232 -4.65 -11.17 10.61
N ALA A 233 -5.46 -12.11 11.10
CA ALA A 233 -6.67 -11.81 11.88
C ALA A 233 -6.37 -11.00 13.16
N GLU A 234 -5.22 -11.28 13.84
CA GLU A 234 -4.75 -10.54 15.00
C GLU A 234 -4.43 -9.06 14.70
N GLN A 235 -4.16 -8.74 13.44
CA GLN A 235 -3.85 -7.36 13.00
C GLN A 235 -5.09 -6.52 12.70
N ARG A 236 -6.30 -7.07 12.88
CA ARG A 236 -7.56 -6.38 12.58
C ARG A 236 -7.76 -5.17 13.48
N ASP A 237 -7.91 -4.00 12.89
CA ASP A 237 -8.25 -2.76 13.60
C ASP A 237 -9.75 -2.46 13.44
N LYS A 238 -10.52 -2.87 14.45
CA LYS A 238 -11.98 -2.65 14.46
C LYS A 238 -12.37 -1.18 14.50
N SER A 239 -11.50 -0.28 14.95
CA SER A 239 -11.79 1.16 15.01
C SER A 239 -11.87 1.80 13.63
N GLN A 240 -11.34 1.13 12.60
CA GLN A 240 -11.35 1.55 11.20
C GLN A 240 -12.52 0.95 10.41
N GLU A 241 -13.33 0.08 11.01
CA GLU A 241 -14.42 -0.62 10.33
C GLU A 241 -15.76 0.09 10.54
N ASN A 242 -16.70 -0.15 9.63
CA ASN A 242 -18.04 0.39 9.76
C ASN A 242 -18.78 -0.28 10.93
N GLU A 243 -19.38 0.52 11.83
CA GLU A 243 -20.08 0.01 13.01
C GLU A 243 -21.22 -0.97 12.68
N ARG A 244 -21.89 -0.79 11.52
CA ARG A 244 -22.96 -1.69 11.08
C ARG A 244 -22.40 -3.05 10.64
N GLU A 245 -21.28 -3.04 9.95
CA GLU A 245 -20.58 -4.28 9.54
C GLU A 245 -20.00 -5.01 10.75
N LEU A 246 -19.46 -4.27 11.73
CA LEU A 246 -19.01 -4.85 12.99
C LEU A 246 -20.17 -5.55 13.73
N LYS A 247 -21.31 -4.88 13.84
CA LYS A 247 -22.51 -5.49 14.47
C LYS A 247 -23.02 -6.69 13.68
N ALA A 248 -23.03 -6.62 12.35
CA ALA A 248 -23.45 -7.75 11.52
C ALA A 248 -22.53 -8.97 11.71
N SER A 249 -21.23 -8.74 11.83
CA SER A 249 -20.25 -9.81 12.04
C SER A 249 -20.39 -10.53 13.40
N GLU A 250 -21.00 -9.89 14.43
CA GLU A 250 -21.30 -10.53 15.71
C GLU A 250 -22.40 -11.60 15.60
N PHE A 251 -23.19 -11.55 14.53
CA PHE A 251 -24.28 -12.48 14.23
C PHE A 251 -23.98 -13.37 13.00
N ASP A 252 -22.73 -13.47 12.60
CA ASP A 252 -22.29 -14.19 11.39
C ASP A 252 -23.04 -13.74 10.11
N LEU A 253 -23.47 -12.47 10.07
CA LEU A 253 -24.09 -11.85 8.90
C LEU A 253 -23.02 -11.13 8.07
N ASN A 254 -23.08 -11.33 6.73
CA ASN A 254 -22.21 -10.68 5.73
C ASN A 254 -23.02 -9.63 4.96
#